data_8669cedb25af27cc1927150be75e06ec
#
_entry.id   8669cedb25af27cc1927150be75e06ec
#
_cell.length_a   1.000
_cell.length_b   1.000
_cell.length_c   1.000
_cell.angle_alpha   90.00
_cell.angle_beta   90.00
_cell.angle_gamma   90.00
#
_symmetry.space_group_name_H-M   'P 1'
#
loop_
_entity.id
_entity.type
_entity.pdbx_description
1 polymer ?
#
loop_
_entity_poly.entity_id
_entity_poly.type
_entity_poly.pdbx_seq_one_letter_code
_entity_poly.pdbx_strand_id
1 'polypeptide(L)'
;MGSLVVGGLVFLCLSMATSIGLIVRARLPDHHLNAESKDVIRLATAVVGTLSALALGLLIASAKSTYDNAEVEMRTAAARVLLLDRVMAQYGPETDKARQLLRELIAKRLSRGWTAETTDEPSAKALGEYQDIESVQADLRSLAPKDAAQRSLQARALEVSGMVAETHWLLVESGKEGLPWAFLTVLVCWLALLFATFGLQAPVNPTVLSILLVCALSVAGAIFLISDMANPYVGLVHVSDAPLQSAIERLGKP
;
A
#
# COMPACT_ATOMS: atom_id res chain seq x y z
N MET A 1 -6.36 2.64 10.13
CA MET A 1 -7.00 3.98 9.97
C MET A 1 -7.01 4.29 8.49
N GLY A 2 -8.12 4.76 7.91
CA GLY A 2 -8.13 5.12 6.49
C GLY A 2 -7.16 6.27 6.20
N SER A 3 -6.48 6.23 5.06
CA SER A 3 -5.52 7.25 4.61
C SER A 3 -6.08 8.67 4.64
N LEU A 4 -7.37 8.85 4.32
CA LEU A 4 -8.11 10.11 4.45
C LEU A 4 -8.14 10.64 5.89
N VAL A 5 -8.32 9.77 6.88
CA VAL A 5 -8.34 10.17 8.30
C VAL A 5 -6.95 10.66 8.72
N VAL A 6 -5.90 9.96 8.28
CA VAL A 6 -4.50 10.38 8.55
C VAL A 6 -4.23 11.76 7.94
N GLY A 7 -4.56 11.97 6.66
CA GLY A 7 -4.40 13.27 6.00
C GLY A 7 -5.19 14.38 6.70
N GLY A 8 -6.45 14.12 7.08
CA GLY A 8 -7.28 15.06 7.81
C GLY A 8 -6.72 15.43 9.19
N LEU A 9 -6.23 14.43 9.95
CA LEU A 9 -5.59 14.67 11.25
C LEU A 9 -4.32 15.51 11.12
N VAL A 10 -3.49 15.24 10.11
CA VAL A 10 -2.29 16.03 9.84
C VAL A 10 -2.64 17.47 9.48
N PHE A 11 -3.62 17.68 8.60
CA PHE A 11 -4.09 19.03 8.26
C PHE A 11 -4.55 19.81 9.50
N LEU A 12 -5.35 19.19 10.36
CA LEU A 12 -5.80 19.80 11.61
C LEU A 12 -4.63 20.10 12.55
N CYS A 13 -3.68 19.18 12.69
CA CYS A 13 -2.49 19.35 13.51
C CYS A 13 -1.64 20.54 13.04
N LEU A 14 -1.36 20.66 11.72
CA LEU A 14 -0.57 21.75 11.16
C LEU A 14 -1.31 23.10 11.27
N SER A 15 -2.62 23.12 11.02
CA SER A 15 -3.44 24.33 11.17
C SER A 15 -3.49 24.79 12.62
N MET A 16 -3.60 23.86 13.57
CA MET A 16 -3.55 24.15 15.00
C MET A 16 -2.18 24.66 15.43
N ALA A 17 -1.08 24.04 14.95
CA ALA A 17 0.28 24.49 15.19
C ALA A 17 0.51 25.94 14.70
N THR A 18 0.03 26.25 13.49
CA THR A 18 0.05 27.63 12.94
C THR A 18 -0.71 28.60 13.85
N SER A 19 -1.91 28.23 14.29
CA SER A 19 -2.74 29.05 15.17
C SER A 19 -2.07 29.30 16.53
N ILE A 20 -1.45 28.27 17.10
CA ILE A 20 -0.67 28.38 18.33
C ILE A 20 0.50 29.39 18.12
N GLY A 21 1.23 29.28 17.00
CA GLY A 21 2.30 30.21 16.66
C GLY A 21 1.81 31.67 16.60
N LEU A 22 0.66 31.92 15.98
CA LEU A 22 0.05 33.26 15.92
C LEU A 22 -0.37 33.77 17.31
N ILE A 23 -0.95 32.93 18.16
CA ILE A 23 -1.36 33.27 19.52
C ILE A 23 -0.14 33.58 20.38
N VAL A 24 0.91 32.76 20.30
CA VAL A 24 2.17 33.00 21.00
C VAL A 24 2.78 34.33 20.58
N ARG A 25 2.83 34.61 19.28
CA ARG A 25 3.28 35.90 18.77
C ARG A 25 2.54 37.10 19.40
N ALA A 26 1.21 36.99 19.49
CA ALA A 26 0.38 38.08 20.05
C ALA A 26 0.62 38.32 21.56
N ARG A 27 1.20 37.32 22.25
CA ARG A 27 1.50 37.39 23.69
C ARG A 27 2.97 37.65 24.02
N LEU A 28 3.88 37.46 23.04
CA LEU A 28 5.30 37.71 23.27
C LEU A 28 5.61 39.19 23.26
N PRO A 29 6.43 39.67 24.23
CA PRO A 29 6.97 41.01 24.21
C PRO A 29 7.89 41.25 23.01
N ASP A 30 7.88 42.46 22.43
CA ASP A 30 8.61 42.79 21.20
C ASP A 30 10.13 42.54 21.29
N HIS A 31 10.71 42.60 22.48
CA HIS A 31 12.15 42.37 22.68
C HIS A 31 12.59 40.93 22.46
N HIS A 32 11.69 39.94 22.54
CA HIS A 32 11.95 38.54 22.20
C HIS A 32 11.93 38.27 20.69
N LEU A 33 11.35 39.15 19.91
CA LEU A 33 11.26 39.07 18.46
C LEU A 33 12.14 40.12 17.76
N ASN A 34 13.30 40.48 18.35
CA ASN A 34 14.29 41.34 17.72
C ASN A 34 14.90 40.68 16.45
N ALA A 35 15.66 41.46 15.68
CA ALA A 35 16.24 40.97 14.41
C ALA A 35 17.14 39.74 14.62
N GLU A 36 17.98 39.76 15.65
CA GLU A 36 18.93 38.69 15.96
C GLU A 36 18.21 37.39 16.32
N SER A 37 17.16 37.45 17.16
CA SER A 37 16.34 36.29 17.53
C SER A 37 15.60 35.71 16.31
N LYS A 38 15.07 36.56 15.43
CA LYS A 38 14.42 36.13 14.18
C LYS A 38 15.38 35.40 13.25
N ASP A 39 16.64 35.86 13.17
CA ASP A 39 17.63 35.20 12.30
C ASP A 39 18.02 33.81 12.82
N VAL A 40 18.18 33.66 14.14
CA VAL A 40 18.42 32.34 14.75
C VAL A 40 17.23 31.41 14.53
N ILE A 41 16.00 31.90 14.72
CA ILE A 41 14.78 31.10 14.47
C ILE A 41 14.69 30.67 12.99
N ARG A 42 15.03 31.58 12.06
CA ARG A 42 15.05 31.23 10.61
C ARG A 42 16.07 30.16 10.30
N LEU A 43 17.28 30.24 10.85
CA LEU A 43 18.31 29.20 10.66
C LEU A 43 17.86 27.87 11.21
N ALA A 44 17.34 27.83 12.43
CA ALA A 44 16.80 26.59 13.03
C ALA A 44 15.64 26.02 12.21
N THR A 45 14.72 26.87 11.76
CA THR A 45 13.59 26.49 10.90
C THR A 45 14.08 25.93 9.57
N ALA A 46 15.10 26.50 8.95
CA ALA A 46 15.68 26.01 7.71
C ALA A 46 16.29 24.60 7.87
N VAL A 47 16.99 24.33 8.99
CA VAL A 47 17.54 23.00 9.29
C VAL A 47 16.43 21.97 9.44
N VAL A 48 15.40 22.24 10.24
CA VAL A 48 14.26 21.33 10.42
C VAL A 48 13.50 21.16 9.11
N GLY A 49 13.39 22.21 8.30
CA GLY A 49 12.75 22.17 6.98
C GLY A 49 13.48 21.24 6.01
N THR A 50 14.80 21.31 5.95
CA THR A 50 15.60 20.40 5.10
C THR A 50 15.51 18.97 5.56
N LEU A 51 15.57 18.70 6.87
CA LEU A 51 15.39 17.36 7.41
C LEU A 51 13.99 16.81 7.11
N SER A 52 12.95 17.64 7.28
CA SER A 52 11.57 17.27 6.95
C SER A 52 11.39 16.95 5.47
N ALA A 53 12.01 17.74 4.58
CA ALA A 53 11.94 17.51 3.13
C ALA A 53 12.65 16.21 2.74
N LEU A 54 13.83 15.90 3.32
CA LEU A 54 14.53 14.63 3.12
C LEU A 54 13.70 13.44 3.62
N ALA A 55 13.15 13.53 4.84
CA ALA A 55 12.31 12.48 5.41
C ALA A 55 11.06 12.24 4.58
N LEU A 56 10.39 13.32 4.13
CA LEU A 56 9.21 13.23 3.25
C LEU A 56 9.57 12.56 1.92
N GLY A 57 10.70 12.96 1.30
CA GLY A 57 11.18 12.35 0.05
C GLY A 57 11.47 10.86 0.20
N LEU A 58 12.10 10.46 1.31
CA LEU A 58 12.35 9.05 1.60
C LEU A 58 11.05 8.26 1.80
N LEU A 59 10.07 8.83 2.51
CA LEU A 59 8.77 8.19 2.71
C LEU A 59 7.98 8.05 1.41
N ILE A 60 8.02 9.05 0.53
CA ILE A 60 7.43 8.98 -0.81
C ILE A 60 8.08 7.86 -1.62
N ALA A 61 9.41 7.79 -1.63
CA ALA A 61 10.13 6.75 -2.36
C ALA A 61 9.81 5.35 -1.82
N SER A 62 9.77 5.20 -0.49
CA SER A 62 9.40 3.94 0.17
C SER A 62 7.97 3.52 -0.15
N ALA A 63 6.99 4.42 -0.01
CA ALA A 63 5.59 4.14 -0.31
C ALA A 63 5.38 3.80 -1.79
N LYS A 64 6.06 4.52 -2.70
CA LYS A 64 6.03 4.22 -4.13
C LYS A 64 6.62 2.84 -4.43
N SER A 65 7.74 2.48 -3.80
CA SER A 65 8.33 1.14 -3.95
C SER A 65 7.39 0.03 -3.48
N THR A 66 6.72 0.22 -2.34
CA THR A 66 5.71 -0.72 -1.84
C THR A 66 4.57 -0.90 -2.84
N TYR A 67 4.06 0.20 -3.40
CA TYR A 67 3.01 0.16 -4.42
C TYR A 67 3.47 -0.56 -5.69
N ASP A 68 4.66 -0.25 -6.20
CA ASP A 68 5.20 -0.86 -7.44
C ASP A 68 5.46 -2.36 -7.25
N ASN A 69 5.96 -2.77 -6.08
CA ASN A 69 6.15 -4.18 -5.75
C ASN A 69 4.81 -4.92 -5.74
N ALA A 70 3.78 -4.37 -5.12
CA ALA A 70 2.45 -4.95 -5.10
C ALA A 70 1.84 -5.09 -6.51
N GLU A 71 2.08 -4.11 -7.40
CA GLU A 71 1.66 -4.20 -8.80
C GLU A 71 2.38 -5.34 -9.54
N VAL A 72 3.69 -5.50 -9.34
CA VAL A 72 4.49 -6.59 -9.92
C VAL A 72 4.04 -7.95 -9.38
N GLU A 73 3.78 -8.06 -8.08
CA GLU A 73 3.28 -9.28 -7.44
C GLU A 73 1.92 -9.69 -8.03
N MET A 74 1.00 -8.74 -8.23
CA MET A 74 -0.30 -8.99 -8.84
C MET A 74 -0.17 -9.52 -10.28
N ARG A 75 0.69 -8.91 -11.09
CA ARG A 75 0.97 -9.36 -12.45
C ARG A 75 1.61 -10.74 -12.48
N THR A 76 2.51 -11.01 -11.54
CA THR A 76 3.18 -12.30 -11.39
C THR A 76 2.18 -13.39 -10.98
N ALA A 77 1.28 -13.08 -10.05
CA ALA A 77 0.19 -13.99 -9.67
C ALA A 77 -0.67 -14.38 -10.88
N ALA A 78 -1.10 -13.39 -11.66
CA ALA A 78 -1.90 -13.64 -12.87
C ALA A 78 -1.15 -14.49 -13.91
N ALA A 79 0.14 -14.23 -14.12
CA ALA A 79 0.96 -15.00 -15.05
C ALA A 79 1.16 -16.45 -14.58
N ARG A 80 1.37 -16.68 -13.28
CA ARG A 80 1.50 -18.04 -12.71
C ARG A 80 0.20 -18.84 -12.84
N VAL A 81 -0.94 -18.21 -12.61
CA VAL A 81 -2.26 -18.82 -12.80
C VAL A 81 -2.47 -19.24 -14.26
N LEU A 82 -2.17 -18.37 -15.21
CA LEU A 82 -2.25 -18.69 -16.64
C LEU A 82 -1.28 -19.79 -17.04
N LEU A 83 -0.06 -19.78 -16.52
CA LEU A 83 0.92 -20.83 -16.79
C LEU A 83 0.45 -22.17 -16.28
N LEU A 84 -0.14 -22.23 -15.07
CA LEU A 84 -0.70 -23.45 -14.51
C LEU A 84 -1.82 -24.01 -15.41
N ASP A 85 -2.75 -23.17 -15.84
CA ASP A 85 -3.81 -23.59 -16.76
C ASP A 85 -3.27 -24.14 -18.09
N ARG A 86 -2.25 -23.48 -18.66
CA ARG A 86 -1.63 -23.93 -19.91
C ARG A 86 -0.90 -25.28 -19.77
N VAL A 87 -0.18 -25.48 -18.68
CA VAL A 87 0.47 -26.77 -18.39
C VAL A 87 -0.56 -27.88 -18.23
N MET A 88 -1.66 -27.62 -17.50
CA MET A 88 -2.77 -28.55 -17.34
C MET A 88 -3.48 -28.86 -18.67
N ALA A 89 -3.70 -27.84 -19.52
CA ALA A 89 -4.28 -28.02 -20.85
C ALA A 89 -3.41 -28.92 -21.76
N GLN A 90 -2.08 -28.78 -21.68
CA GLN A 90 -1.15 -29.63 -22.44
C GLN A 90 -1.12 -31.09 -21.94
N TYR A 91 -1.39 -31.32 -20.67
CA TYR A 91 -1.48 -32.69 -20.11
C TYR A 91 -2.63 -33.47 -20.73
N GLY A 92 -3.78 -32.85 -20.93
CA GLY A 92 -4.95 -33.43 -21.53
C GLY A 92 -6.23 -33.27 -20.72
N PRO A 93 -7.33 -33.83 -21.20
CA PRO A 93 -8.68 -33.67 -20.62
C PRO A 93 -8.79 -34.20 -19.19
N GLU A 94 -7.88 -35.05 -18.74
CA GLU A 94 -7.85 -35.57 -17.38
C GLU A 94 -7.67 -34.45 -16.33
N THR A 95 -7.17 -33.28 -16.75
CA THR A 95 -6.97 -32.08 -15.89
C THR A 95 -8.16 -31.12 -15.89
N ASP A 96 -9.22 -31.35 -16.63
CA ASP A 96 -10.35 -30.41 -16.77
C ASP A 96 -10.99 -30.06 -15.43
N LYS A 97 -11.10 -31.04 -14.52
CA LYS A 97 -11.60 -30.80 -13.15
C LYS A 97 -10.68 -29.86 -12.38
N ALA A 98 -9.36 -30.05 -12.41
CA ALA A 98 -8.39 -29.19 -11.74
C ALA A 98 -8.40 -27.77 -12.34
N ARG A 99 -8.57 -27.63 -13.66
CA ARG A 99 -8.70 -26.33 -14.35
C ARG A 99 -9.98 -25.59 -13.93
N GLN A 100 -11.09 -26.30 -13.77
CA GLN A 100 -12.34 -25.72 -13.29
C GLN A 100 -12.19 -25.24 -11.85
N LEU A 101 -11.63 -26.05 -10.95
CA LEU A 101 -11.35 -25.68 -9.56
C LEU A 101 -10.46 -24.42 -9.48
N LEU A 102 -9.41 -24.36 -10.29
CA LEU A 102 -8.54 -23.17 -10.36
C LEU A 102 -9.33 -21.92 -10.77
N ARG A 103 -10.19 -22.04 -11.79
CA ARG A 103 -11.02 -20.93 -12.25
C ARG A 103 -12.00 -20.45 -11.17
N GLU A 104 -12.66 -21.37 -10.48
CA GLU A 104 -13.59 -21.06 -9.40
C GLU A 104 -12.87 -20.37 -8.22
N LEU A 105 -11.67 -20.84 -7.87
CA LEU A 105 -10.82 -20.23 -6.84
C LEU A 105 -10.51 -18.77 -7.17
N ILE A 106 -10.02 -18.49 -8.38
CA ILE A 106 -9.65 -17.14 -8.77
C ILE A 106 -10.90 -16.24 -8.92
N ALA A 107 -12.02 -16.76 -9.42
CA ALA A 107 -13.29 -16.02 -9.49
C ALA A 107 -13.82 -15.64 -8.11
N LYS A 108 -13.78 -16.58 -7.17
CA LYS A 108 -14.15 -16.38 -5.76
C LYS A 108 -13.25 -15.33 -5.09
N ARG A 109 -11.95 -15.35 -5.40
CA ARG A 109 -11.00 -14.34 -4.90
C ARG A 109 -11.31 -12.94 -5.39
N LEU A 110 -11.53 -12.78 -6.70
CA LEU A 110 -11.90 -11.49 -7.29
C LEU A 110 -13.23 -10.94 -6.76
N SER A 111 -14.22 -11.81 -6.55
CA SER A 111 -15.53 -11.38 -6.03
C SER A 111 -15.49 -10.89 -4.57
N ARG A 112 -14.54 -11.38 -3.77
CA ARG A 112 -14.36 -10.97 -2.37
C ARG A 112 -13.58 -9.66 -2.22
N GLY A 113 -12.76 -9.30 -3.20
CA GLY A 113 -11.84 -8.17 -3.13
C GLY A 113 -10.70 -8.42 -2.13
N TRP A 114 -9.65 -7.63 -2.23
CA TRP A 114 -8.46 -7.70 -1.36
C TRP A 114 -8.70 -7.15 0.06
N THR A 115 -9.78 -6.39 0.25
CA THR A 115 -10.15 -5.78 1.54
C THR A 115 -10.62 -6.77 2.60
N ALA A 116 -11.03 -7.96 2.20
CA ALA A 116 -11.60 -8.95 3.12
C ALA A 116 -10.56 -9.59 4.06
N GLU A 117 -9.26 -9.44 3.80
CA GLU A 117 -8.18 -10.03 4.60
C GLU A 117 -7.62 -9.10 5.69
N THR A 118 -7.95 -7.82 5.65
CA THR A 118 -7.48 -6.83 6.64
C THR A 118 -8.34 -6.77 7.92
N THR A 119 -9.43 -7.54 7.99
CA THR A 119 -10.24 -7.65 9.21
C THR A 119 -9.64 -8.69 10.15
N ASP A 120 -9.56 -8.34 11.43
CA ASP A 120 -8.92 -9.01 12.58
C ASP A 120 -9.29 -10.50 12.86
N GLU A 121 -9.83 -11.25 11.91
CA GLU A 121 -10.00 -12.69 12.01
C GLU A 121 -9.16 -13.47 10.97
N PRO A 122 -7.87 -13.73 11.27
CA PRO A 122 -6.98 -14.41 10.32
C PRO A 122 -7.28 -15.90 10.12
N SER A 123 -7.94 -16.56 11.09
CA SER A 123 -7.78 -18.00 11.23
C SER A 123 -8.72 -18.87 10.41
N ALA A 124 -9.99 -18.50 10.23
CA ALA A 124 -10.96 -19.41 9.60
C ALA A 124 -11.12 -19.18 8.09
N LYS A 125 -10.96 -17.94 7.62
CA LYS A 125 -11.11 -17.59 6.18
C LYS A 125 -9.86 -17.90 5.35
N ALA A 126 -8.68 -17.64 5.92
CA ALA A 126 -7.41 -18.04 5.31
C ALA A 126 -7.35 -19.57 5.16
N LEU A 127 -7.74 -20.35 6.18
CA LEU A 127 -7.80 -21.80 6.12
C LEU A 127 -8.71 -22.32 4.99
N GLY A 128 -9.82 -21.62 4.68
CA GLY A 128 -10.70 -22.00 3.57
C GLY A 128 -10.06 -21.85 2.18
N GLU A 129 -9.18 -20.85 2.01
CA GLU A 129 -8.47 -20.65 0.74
C GLU A 129 -7.29 -21.61 0.53
N TYR A 130 -6.68 -22.09 1.65
CA TYR A 130 -5.72 -23.20 1.57
C TYR A 130 -6.34 -24.47 1.00
N GLN A 131 -7.53 -24.83 1.50
CA GLN A 131 -8.24 -26.01 1.04
C GLN A 131 -8.55 -25.92 -0.46
N ASP A 132 -8.71 -24.71 -1.00
CA ASP A 132 -9.04 -24.51 -2.41
C ASP A 132 -7.82 -24.80 -3.32
N ILE A 133 -6.61 -24.28 -3.02
CA ILE A 133 -5.41 -24.59 -3.82
C ILE A 133 -4.88 -25.99 -3.56
N GLU A 134 -4.99 -26.48 -2.32
CA GLU A 134 -4.64 -27.85 -1.96
C GLU A 134 -5.50 -28.87 -2.70
N SER A 135 -6.78 -28.56 -2.95
CA SER A 135 -7.67 -29.42 -3.73
C SER A 135 -7.20 -29.54 -5.19
N VAL A 136 -6.76 -28.42 -5.80
CA VAL A 136 -6.14 -28.46 -7.14
C VAL A 136 -4.88 -29.32 -7.14
N GLN A 137 -4.03 -29.18 -6.13
CA GLN A 137 -2.81 -29.98 -6.01
C GLN A 137 -3.11 -31.45 -5.75
N ALA A 138 -4.14 -31.77 -4.97
CA ALA A 138 -4.57 -33.14 -4.73
C ALA A 138 -5.06 -33.80 -6.02
N ASP A 139 -5.87 -33.11 -6.83
CA ASP A 139 -6.29 -33.59 -8.14
C ASP A 139 -5.08 -33.82 -9.06
N LEU A 140 -4.12 -32.89 -9.10
CA LEU A 140 -2.90 -33.05 -9.90
C LEU A 140 -2.05 -34.24 -9.45
N ARG A 141 -1.96 -34.53 -8.13
CA ARG A 141 -1.24 -35.70 -7.60
C ARG A 141 -1.95 -37.02 -7.93
N SER A 142 -3.28 -37.02 -8.07
CA SER A 142 -4.07 -38.21 -8.38
C SER A 142 -4.01 -38.63 -9.85
N LEU A 143 -3.47 -37.80 -10.74
CA LEU A 143 -3.32 -38.10 -12.16
C LEU A 143 -2.38 -39.29 -12.36
N ALA A 144 -2.75 -40.17 -13.30
CA ALA A 144 -1.98 -41.34 -13.72
C ALA A 144 -1.35 -41.10 -15.11
N PRO A 145 -0.12 -40.57 -15.20
CA PRO A 145 0.52 -40.26 -16.47
C PRO A 145 0.80 -41.51 -17.28
N LYS A 146 0.40 -41.52 -18.55
CA LYS A 146 0.51 -42.67 -19.47
C LYS A 146 1.88 -42.77 -20.13
N ASP A 147 2.59 -41.62 -20.25
CA ASP A 147 3.90 -41.55 -20.92
C ASP A 147 4.87 -40.59 -20.17
N ALA A 148 6.09 -40.46 -20.69
CA ALA A 148 7.10 -39.61 -20.12
C ALA A 148 6.76 -38.12 -20.25
N ALA A 149 6.06 -37.71 -21.30
CA ALA A 149 5.63 -36.33 -21.52
C ALA A 149 4.58 -35.91 -20.49
N GLN A 150 3.54 -36.72 -20.29
CA GLN A 150 2.54 -36.47 -19.25
C GLN A 150 3.14 -36.47 -17.83
N ARG A 151 4.13 -37.33 -17.56
CA ARG A 151 4.83 -37.33 -16.26
C ARG A 151 5.60 -36.04 -16.02
N SER A 152 6.26 -35.50 -17.06
CA SER A 152 6.93 -34.20 -17.00
C SER A 152 5.95 -33.05 -16.81
N LEU A 153 4.81 -33.07 -17.51
CA LEU A 153 3.75 -32.04 -17.38
C LEU A 153 3.10 -32.07 -15.99
N GLN A 154 2.85 -33.26 -15.42
CA GLN A 154 2.35 -33.38 -14.03
C GLN A 154 3.33 -32.79 -13.03
N ALA A 155 4.62 -33.11 -13.13
CA ALA A 155 5.65 -32.53 -12.26
C ALA A 155 5.69 -31.01 -12.38
N ARG A 156 5.61 -30.49 -13.62
CA ARG A 156 5.60 -29.05 -13.88
C ARG A 156 4.33 -28.38 -13.35
N ALA A 157 3.16 -29.01 -13.49
CA ALA A 157 1.91 -28.47 -12.95
C ALA A 157 1.95 -28.39 -11.42
N LEU A 158 2.49 -29.39 -10.74
CA LEU A 158 2.67 -29.39 -9.28
C LEU A 158 3.65 -28.30 -8.84
N GLU A 159 4.77 -28.11 -9.54
CA GLU A 159 5.72 -27.04 -9.27
C GLU A 159 5.06 -25.66 -9.41
N VAL A 160 4.37 -25.40 -10.53
CA VAL A 160 3.70 -24.12 -10.78
C VAL A 160 2.56 -23.88 -9.79
N SER A 161 1.81 -24.92 -9.40
CA SER A 161 0.76 -24.81 -8.37
C SER A 161 1.33 -24.42 -7.01
N GLY A 162 2.54 -24.92 -6.69
CA GLY A 162 3.30 -24.46 -5.52
C GLY A 162 3.66 -22.97 -5.58
N MET A 163 4.10 -22.49 -6.76
CA MET A 163 4.39 -21.08 -6.97
C MET A 163 3.13 -20.19 -6.86
N VAL A 164 1.96 -20.68 -7.27
CA VAL A 164 0.67 -19.99 -7.09
C VAL A 164 0.35 -19.86 -5.61
N ALA A 165 0.50 -20.93 -4.83
CA ALA A 165 0.29 -20.94 -3.39
C ALA A 165 1.26 -19.98 -2.68
N GLU A 166 2.55 -20.01 -3.03
CA GLU A 166 3.57 -19.11 -2.49
C GLU A 166 3.24 -17.64 -2.76
N THR A 167 2.84 -17.31 -4.00
CA THR A 167 2.45 -15.94 -4.35
C THR A 167 1.27 -15.46 -3.54
N HIS A 168 0.29 -16.33 -3.29
CA HIS A 168 -0.84 -15.99 -2.42
C HIS A 168 -0.37 -15.57 -1.01
N TRP A 169 0.56 -16.33 -0.43
CA TRP A 169 1.13 -16.00 0.87
C TRP A 169 1.88 -14.69 0.90
N LEU A 170 2.70 -14.43 -0.12
CA LEU A 170 3.41 -13.16 -0.24
C LEU A 170 2.43 -11.99 -0.29
N LEU A 171 1.35 -12.10 -1.08
CA LEU A 171 0.32 -11.07 -1.17
C LEU A 171 -0.40 -10.81 0.17
N VAL A 172 -0.66 -11.87 0.96
CA VAL A 172 -1.27 -11.75 2.30
C VAL A 172 -0.31 -11.10 3.30
N GLU A 173 0.97 -11.45 3.25
CA GLU A 173 1.97 -10.92 4.18
C GLU A 173 2.36 -9.47 3.83
N SER A 174 2.56 -9.16 2.54
CA SER A 174 2.86 -7.80 2.05
C SER A 174 1.75 -6.79 2.41
N GLY A 175 0.50 -7.25 2.50
CA GLY A 175 -0.62 -6.41 2.92
C GLY A 175 -0.57 -5.95 4.38
N LYS A 176 0.28 -6.57 5.23
CA LYS A 176 0.46 -6.21 6.63
C LYS A 176 1.61 -5.23 6.87
N GLU A 177 2.52 -5.09 5.92
CA GLU A 177 3.64 -4.15 5.99
C GLU A 177 3.15 -2.73 5.69
N GLY A 178 2.58 -2.08 6.72
CA GLY A 178 2.21 -0.66 6.66
C GLY A 178 3.41 0.27 6.84
N LEU A 179 3.18 1.56 6.59
CA LEU A 179 4.16 2.61 6.84
C LEU A 179 4.62 2.57 8.31
N PRO A 180 5.94 2.66 8.63
CA PRO A 180 6.41 2.74 10.00
C PRO A 180 5.84 4.00 10.67
N TRP A 181 4.78 3.83 11.46
CA TRP A 181 4.04 4.93 12.08
C TRP A 181 4.93 5.83 12.96
N ALA A 182 6.01 5.28 13.52
CA ALA A 182 6.97 6.04 14.28
C ALA A 182 7.66 7.12 13.42
N PHE A 183 8.05 6.79 12.19
CA PHE A 183 8.64 7.74 11.24
C PHE A 183 7.64 8.84 10.85
N LEU A 184 6.39 8.47 10.60
CA LEU A 184 5.33 9.42 10.29
C LEU A 184 5.10 10.38 11.46
N THR A 185 5.08 9.88 12.70
CA THR A 185 4.90 10.71 13.90
C THR A 185 6.02 11.73 14.05
N VAL A 186 7.28 11.32 13.91
CA VAL A 186 8.43 12.25 13.97
C VAL A 186 8.34 13.32 12.88
N LEU A 187 8.01 12.92 11.66
CA LEU A 187 7.84 13.88 10.56
C LEU A 187 6.71 14.88 10.84
N VAL A 188 5.56 14.41 11.33
CA VAL A 188 4.44 15.31 11.67
C VAL A 188 4.81 16.26 12.80
N CYS A 189 5.58 15.83 13.80
CA CYS A 189 6.11 16.70 14.85
C CYS A 189 7.05 17.78 14.29
N TRP A 190 7.96 17.44 13.37
CA TRP A 190 8.83 18.41 12.71
C TRP A 190 8.04 19.40 11.88
N LEU A 191 7.07 18.93 11.11
CA LEU A 191 6.18 19.79 10.32
C LEU A 191 5.33 20.70 11.22
N ALA A 192 4.79 20.21 12.33
CA ALA A 192 4.04 21.00 13.29
C ALA A 192 4.93 22.12 13.89
N LEU A 193 6.20 21.81 14.23
CA LEU A 193 7.16 22.81 14.68
C LEU A 193 7.42 23.88 13.62
N LEU A 194 7.58 23.48 12.35
CA LEU A 194 7.75 24.43 11.24
C LEU A 194 6.53 25.33 11.09
N PHE A 195 5.33 24.79 11.11
CA PHE A 195 4.10 25.56 10.97
C PHE A 195 3.84 26.47 12.18
N ALA A 196 4.22 26.04 13.38
CA ALA A 196 4.19 26.91 14.57
C ALA A 196 5.17 28.08 14.42
N THR A 197 6.39 27.83 13.92
CA THR A 197 7.38 28.91 13.69
C THR A 197 6.97 29.86 12.56
N PHE A 198 6.30 29.36 11.52
CA PHE A 198 5.71 30.23 10.50
C PHE A 198 4.61 31.10 11.09
N GLY A 199 3.71 30.55 11.90
CA GLY A 199 2.70 31.33 12.63
C GLY A 199 3.33 32.39 13.54
N LEU A 200 4.42 32.05 14.26
CA LEU A 200 5.15 32.97 15.14
C LEU A 200 5.77 34.16 14.39
N GLN A 201 6.23 33.98 13.16
CA GLN A 201 6.85 35.01 12.34
C GLN A 201 5.86 35.73 11.42
N ALA A 202 4.69 35.19 11.18
CA ALA A 202 3.70 35.70 10.24
C ALA A 202 3.00 36.99 10.77
N PRO A 203 2.83 38.05 9.99
CA PRO A 203 1.92 39.13 10.34
C PRO A 203 0.47 38.63 10.36
N VAL A 204 -0.35 39.16 11.28
CA VAL A 204 -1.77 38.81 11.36
C VAL A 204 -2.51 39.43 10.17
N ASN A 205 -2.44 38.78 9.03
CA ASN A 205 -3.04 39.19 7.77
C ASN A 205 -3.83 37.99 7.16
N PRO A 206 -5.09 38.20 6.74
CA PRO A 206 -5.88 37.11 6.12
C PRO A 206 -5.19 36.42 4.93
N THR A 207 -4.48 37.18 4.12
CA THR A 207 -3.72 36.65 2.97
C THR A 207 -2.64 35.66 3.39
N VAL A 208 -1.87 36.01 4.43
CA VAL A 208 -0.81 35.14 4.95
C VAL A 208 -1.40 33.88 5.56
N LEU A 209 -2.49 34.01 6.31
CA LEU A 209 -3.19 32.86 6.88
C LEU A 209 -3.71 31.92 5.80
N SER A 210 -4.30 32.48 4.73
CA SER A 210 -4.78 31.68 3.59
C SER A 210 -3.64 30.89 2.93
N ILE A 211 -2.48 31.52 2.72
CA ILE A 211 -1.30 30.85 2.14
C ILE A 211 -0.82 29.74 3.07
N LEU A 212 -0.74 29.96 4.38
CA LEU A 212 -0.31 28.94 5.33
C LEU A 212 -1.28 27.75 5.37
N LEU A 213 -2.60 28.00 5.26
CA LEU A 213 -3.59 26.93 5.16
C LEU A 213 -3.46 26.12 3.87
N VAL A 214 -3.19 26.78 2.73
CA VAL A 214 -2.94 26.08 1.46
C VAL A 214 -1.66 25.25 1.55
N CYS A 215 -0.60 25.75 2.18
CA CYS A 215 0.61 24.98 2.44
C CYS A 215 0.33 23.77 3.36
N ALA A 216 -0.43 23.95 4.43
CA ALA A 216 -0.83 22.87 5.32
C ALA A 216 -1.64 21.80 4.58
N LEU A 217 -2.57 22.20 3.72
CA LEU A 217 -3.35 21.29 2.89
C LEU A 217 -2.48 20.51 1.89
N SER A 218 -1.50 21.18 1.29
CA SER A 218 -0.56 20.55 0.33
C SER A 218 0.30 19.50 1.02
N VAL A 219 0.82 19.79 2.21
CA VAL A 219 1.62 18.83 3.00
C VAL A 219 0.75 17.67 3.49
N ALA A 220 -0.45 17.95 3.97
CA ALA A 220 -1.39 16.93 4.40
C ALA A 220 -1.80 16.02 3.22
N GLY A 221 -1.97 16.59 2.03
CA GLY A 221 -2.22 15.83 0.80
C GLY A 221 -1.05 14.90 0.43
N ALA A 222 0.19 15.35 0.59
CA ALA A 222 1.37 14.50 0.38
C ALA A 222 1.40 13.33 1.36
N ILE A 223 1.15 13.58 2.66
CA ILE A 223 1.10 12.52 3.68
C ILE A 223 -0.08 11.56 3.43
N PHE A 224 -1.23 12.08 2.98
CA PHE A 224 -2.35 11.26 2.54
C PHE A 224 -1.91 10.30 1.42
N LEU A 225 -1.28 10.79 0.35
CA LEU A 225 -0.83 9.96 -0.77
C LEU A 225 0.20 8.92 -0.32
N ILE A 226 1.14 9.29 0.55
CA ILE A 226 2.13 8.36 1.12
C ILE A 226 1.41 7.24 1.89
N SER A 227 0.48 7.60 2.76
CA SER A 227 -0.29 6.64 3.55
C SER A 227 -1.16 5.72 2.69
N ASP A 228 -1.69 6.25 1.60
CA ASP A 228 -2.55 5.52 0.66
C ASP A 228 -1.72 4.51 -0.17
N MET A 229 -0.60 4.95 -0.74
CA MET A 229 0.31 4.08 -1.50
C MET A 229 1.02 3.03 -0.64
N ALA A 230 1.21 3.29 0.66
CA ALA A 230 1.74 2.32 1.61
C ALA A 230 0.74 1.19 1.95
N ASN A 231 -0.52 1.31 1.53
CA ASN A 231 -1.56 0.28 1.65
C ASN A 231 -2.15 -0.04 0.28
N PRO A 232 -1.39 -0.71 -0.60
CA PRO A 232 -1.68 -0.80 -2.03
C PRO A 232 -2.96 -1.56 -2.39
N TYR A 233 -3.52 -2.32 -1.45
CA TYR A 233 -4.75 -3.10 -1.66
C TYR A 233 -6.00 -2.44 -1.07
N VAL A 234 -5.85 -1.36 -0.27
CA VAL A 234 -6.96 -0.74 0.50
C VAL A 234 -6.81 0.77 0.44
N GLY A 235 -7.15 1.41 -0.65
CA GLY A 235 -7.03 2.86 -0.73
C GLY A 235 -7.74 3.44 -1.95
N LEU A 236 -7.65 4.76 -2.13
CA LEU A 236 -8.12 5.41 -3.35
C LEU A 236 -7.19 5.10 -4.53
N VAL A 237 -5.88 5.02 -4.27
CA VAL A 237 -4.86 4.60 -5.22
C VAL A 237 -4.52 3.14 -4.94
N HIS A 238 -5.37 2.21 -5.38
CA HIS A 238 -5.16 0.78 -5.20
C HIS A 238 -4.60 0.12 -6.46
N VAL A 239 -3.89 -1.00 -6.28
CA VAL A 239 -3.40 -1.83 -7.38
C VAL A 239 -4.60 -2.46 -8.10
N SER A 240 -4.58 -2.38 -9.42
CA SER A 240 -5.67 -2.87 -10.25
C SER A 240 -5.74 -4.39 -10.31
N ASP A 241 -6.93 -4.95 -10.19
CA ASP A 241 -7.21 -6.38 -10.36
C ASP A 241 -7.28 -6.81 -11.84
N ALA A 242 -7.11 -5.88 -12.77
CA ALA A 242 -7.21 -6.13 -14.22
C ALA A 242 -6.33 -7.29 -14.72
N PRO A 243 -5.10 -7.54 -14.22
CA PRO A 243 -4.30 -8.69 -14.61
C PRO A 243 -4.98 -10.02 -14.29
N LEU A 244 -5.58 -10.16 -13.11
CA LEU A 244 -6.31 -11.39 -12.72
C LEU A 244 -7.64 -11.53 -13.44
N GLN A 245 -8.36 -10.43 -13.69
CA GLN A 245 -9.57 -10.43 -14.51
C GLN A 245 -9.27 -10.93 -15.93
N SER A 246 -8.20 -10.40 -16.54
CA SER A 246 -7.73 -10.85 -17.86
C SER A 246 -7.29 -12.33 -17.85
N ALA A 247 -6.73 -12.80 -16.73
CA ALA A 247 -6.36 -14.20 -16.58
C ALA A 247 -7.62 -15.08 -16.56
N ILE A 248 -8.65 -14.75 -15.78
CA ILE A 248 -9.92 -15.52 -15.74
C ILE A 248 -10.57 -15.60 -17.12
N GLU A 249 -10.58 -14.54 -17.89
CA GLU A 249 -11.15 -14.53 -19.22
C GLU A 249 -10.44 -15.49 -20.19
N ARG A 250 -9.18 -15.82 -19.92
CA ARG A 250 -8.35 -16.71 -20.72
C ARG A 250 -8.31 -18.14 -20.18
N LEU A 251 -8.64 -18.36 -18.90
CA LEU A 251 -8.70 -19.68 -18.29
C LEU A 251 -9.74 -20.57 -19.00
N GLY A 252 -9.35 -21.79 -19.30
CA GLY A 252 -10.23 -22.77 -19.95
C GLY A 252 -10.40 -22.57 -21.45
N LYS A 253 -9.78 -21.56 -22.08
CA LYS A 253 -9.75 -21.43 -23.53
C LYS A 253 -8.64 -22.31 -24.12
N PRO A 254 -8.85 -22.86 -25.35
CA PRO A 254 -7.85 -23.68 -26.02
C PRO A 254 -6.58 -22.87 -26.38
#